data_61d5a1c0f7aa178d4f4fbef2c961ff5a
#
_entry.id   61d5a1c0f7aa178d4f4fbef2c961ff5a
#
_cell.length_a   1.000
_cell.length_b   1.000
_cell.length_c   1.000
_cell.angle_alpha   90.00
_cell.angle_beta   90.00
_cell.angle_gamma   90.00
#
_symmetry.space_group_name_H-M   'P 1'
#
loop_
_entity.id
_entity.type
_entity.pdbx_description
1 polymer ?
#
loop_
_entity_poly.entity_id
_entity_poly.type
_entity_poly.pdbx_seq_one_letter_code
_entity_poly.pdbx_strand_id
1 'polypeptide(L)'
;MIKVLFLSAWYPNRYDAMFGLFVQKHAEAVSLFCDVNVLYVHADKNINKIEITESKKKNLTEIVVYYPIKDSKSGRILKLFGFLRAYYYGLKQLKINHVKPDIIHANILSRTGCIAYLISRWKKIPYIVTEHWSRYILDKTFTSLFHKYITQFIVKKASVVLTVSELLKNGMIKNDLANSDYRVIYNVVDENFYADRPAVLQSKSRILHVSCFDEAAKNIKGILRAADKLSRKRDDFELVIIGTGQDFDDVNAFSKKIKFPNKTVQFLGEKTPEEVADWFRNSDIFVLFSNYETAGVVIAESLVIGVPVISTRVGIASELINNSNGILVEKANEDELCDAMNYMLDNPDKYDRESIKSNSKQLFSYQTIGKELCEIYKEIIAK
;
A
#
# COMPACT_ATOMS: atom_id res chain seq x y z
N MET A 1 18.07 -15.74 16.17
CA MET A 1 17.18 -14.79 15.45
C MET A 1 16.85 -15.44 14.12
N ILE A 2 15.58 -15.49 13.71
CA ILE A 2 15.14 -16.06 12.42
C ILE A 2 15.71 -15.23 11.28
N LYS A 3 16.24 -15.90 10.26
CA LYS A 3 16.77 -15.26 9.07
C LYS A 3 15.75 -15.34 7.94
N VAL A 4 15.25 -14.19 7.51
CA VAL A 4 14.19 -14.08 6.51
C VAL A 4 14.78 -13.56 5.21
N LEU A 5 14.49 -14.25 4.10
CA LEU A 5 14.79 -13.76 2.76
C LEU A 5 13.52 -13.14 2.15
N PHE A 6 13.46 -11.82 2.10
CA PHE A 6 12.44 -11.08 1.38
C PHE A 6 12.76 -11.06 -0.12
N LEU A 7 11.85 -11.57 -0.93
CA LEU A 7 11.89 -11.44 -2.38
C LEU A 7 10.74 -10.52 -2.82
N SER A 8 11.04 -9.42 -3.44
CA SER A 8 9.99 -8.47 -3.83
C SER A 8 9.93 -8.23 -5.34
N ALA A 9 8.71 -8.05 -5.87
CA ALA A 9 8.50 -7.56 -7.23
C ALA A 9 8.45 -6.03 -7.29
N TRP A 10 8.13 -5.35 -6.18
CA TRP A 10 8.09 -3.91 -6.03
C TRP A 10 8.88 -3.51 -4.77
N TYR A 11 9.81 -2.59 -4.94
CA TYR A 11 10.65 -2.11 -3.84
C TYR A 11 11.22 -0.73 -4.21
N PRO A 12 11.47 0.16 -3.26
CA PRO A 12 12.12 1.42 -3.53
C PRO A 12 13.43 1.24 -4.32
N ASN A 13 13.65 2.12 -5.28
CA ASN A 13 14.79 2.05 -6.16
C ASN A 13 15.29 3.45 -6.53
N ARG A 14 16.42 3.54 -7.28
CA ARG A 14 17.07 4.81 -7.64
C ARG A 14 16.20 5.76 -8.46
N TYR A 15 15.13 5.30 -9.07
CA TYR A 15 14.25 6.08 -9.93
C TYR A 15 12.95 6.48 -9.24
N ASP A 16 12.51 5.67 -8.27
CA ASP A 16 11.26 5.89 -7.55
C ASP A 16 11.40 5.35 -6.11
N ALA A 17 11.52 6.26 -5.17
CA ALA A 17 11.62 5.96 -3.75
C ALA A 17 10.28 5.51 -3.13
N MET A 18 9.17 5.78 -3.81
CA MET A 18 7.84 5.40 -3.33
C MET A 18 7.39 4.03 -3.85
N PHE A 19 8.06 3.51 -4.89
CA PHE A 19 7.70 2.24 -5.53
C PHE A 19 7.88 1.06 -4.57
N GLY A 20 6.76 0.48 -4.13
CA GLY A 20 6.78 -0.64 -3.19
C GLY A 20 7.24 -0.28 -1.77
N LEU A 21 7.14 0.99 -1.36
CA LEU A 21 7.51 1.47 -0.01
C LEU A 21 6.83 0.67 1.10
N PHE A 22 5.60 0.21 0.89
CA PHE A 22 4.87 -0.64 1.83
C PHE A 22 5.58 -1.99 2.10
N VAL A 23 6.28 -2.57 1.09
CA VAL A 23 7.10 -3.78 1.29
C VAL A 23 8.35 -3.46 2.09
N GLN A 24 8.99 -2.32 1.84
CA GLN A 24 10.13 -1.87 2.64
C GLN A 24 9.74 -1.68 4.10
N LYS A 25 8.61 -1.01 4.37
CA LYS A 25 8.09 -0.85 5.74
C LYS A 25 7.80 -2.19 6.42
N HIS A 26 7.28 -3.19 5.71
CA HIS A 26 7.14 -4.55 6.24
C HIS A 26 8.51 -5.17 6.57
N ALA A 27 9.51 -5.03 5.70
CA ALA A 27 10.87 -5.53 5.96
C ALA A 27 11.50 -4.84 7.17
N GLU A 28 11.33 -3.53 7.30
CA GLU A 28 11.77 -2.73 8.46
C GLU A 28 11.06 -3.19 9.74
N ALA A 29 9.74 -3.40 9.73
CA ALA A 29 8.98 -3.91 10.86
C ALA A 29 9.48 -5.29 11.31
N VAL A 30 9.66 -6.20 10.36
CA VAL A 30 10.20 -7.55 10.64
C VAL A 30 11.62 -7.48 11.19
N SER A 31 12.44 -6.53 10.75
CA SER A 31 13.83 -6.38 11.19
C SER A 31 13.97 -6.01 12.67
N LEU A 32 12.89 -5.58 13.31
CA LEU A 32 12.86 -5.37 14.77
C LEU A 32 12.98 -6.71 15.54
N PHE A 33 12.59 -7.83 14.93
CA PHE A 33 12.50 -9.15 15.56
C PHE A 33 13.32 -10.24 14.86
N CYS A 34 13.66 -10.05 13.58
CA CYS A 34 14.31 -11.04 12.73
C CYS A 34 15.53 -10.43 12.02
N ASP A 35 16.41 -11.27 11.46
CA ASP A 35 17.48 -10.86 10.54
C ASP A 35 16.91 -10.91 9.11
N VAL A 36 16.69 -9.74 8.51
CA VAL A 36 16.00 -9.59 7.23
C VAL A 36 16.98 -9.27 6.11
N ASN A 37 16.91 -10.06 5.05
CA ASN A 37 17.70 -9.85 3.84
C ASN A 37 16.75 -9.68 2.66
N VAL A 38 16.67 -8.48 2.12
CA VAL A 38 15.83 -8.15 0.96
C VAL A 38 16.62 -8.35 -0.32
N LEU A 39 16.04 -9.03 -1.29
CA LEU A 39 16.54 -9.11 -2.65
C LEU A 39 15.48 -8.59 -3.61
N TYR A 40 15.78 -7.47 -4.23
CA TYR A 40 14.97 -6.87 -5.29
C TYR A 40 15.75 -6.79 -6.60
N VAL A 41 15.07 -7.03 -7.73
CA VAL A 41 15.67 -7.04 -9.06
C VAL A 41 14.92 -6.05 -9.94
N HIS A 42 15.62 -5.03 -10.43
CA HIS A 42 15.06 -3.95 -11.24
C HIS A 42 15.64 -3.93 -12.67
N ALA A 43 14.76 -3.84 -13.66
CA ALA A 43 15.15 -3.68 -15.06
C ALA A 43 15.52 -2.22 -15.36
N ASP A 44 16.69 -1.98 -15.93
CA ASP A 44 17.21 -0.65 -16.15
C ASP A 44 17.67 -0.45 -17.61
N LYS A 45 17.17 0.61 -18.25
CA LYS A 45 17.49 0.95 -19.64
C LYS A 45 18.78 1.76 -19.77
N ASN A 46 19.25 2.36 -18.68
CA ASN A 46 20.34 3.31 -18.65
C ASN A 46 21.70 2.69 -18.34
N ILE A 47 21.74 1.37 -18.11
CA ILE A 47 22.97 0.63 -17.80
C ILE A 47 23.31 -0.40 -18.88
N ASN A 48 24.59 -0.74 -19.01
CA ASN A 48 25.08 -1.74 -19.96
C ASN A 48 25.54 -3.04 -19.29
N LYS A 49 25.68 -3.05 -17.96
CA LYS A 49 26.09 -4.20 -17.14
C LYS A 49 25.23 -4.29 -15.89
N ILE A 50 25.25 -5.45 -15.26
CA ILE A 50 24.57 -5.63 -13.95
C ILE A 50 25.28 -4.77 -12.91
N GLU A 51 24.48 -4.04 -12.14
CA GLU A 51 24.91 -3.24 -10.99
C GLU A 51 24.20 -3.74 -9.75
N ILE A 52 24.90 -3.78 -8.63
CA ILE A 52 24.36 -4.19 -7.34
C ILE A 52 24.56 -3.05 -6.35
N THR A 53 23.50 -2.63 -5.69
CA THR A 53 23.57 -1.74 -4.54
C THR A 53 23.21 -2.51 -3.29
N GLU A 54 23.92 -2.25 -2.20
CA GLU A 54 23.69 -2.87 -0.91
C GLU A 54 23.59 -1.77 0.15
N SER A 55 22.54 -1.85 0.96
CA SER A 55 22.32 -1.03 2.14
C SER A 55 22.19 -1.92 3.36
N LYS A 56 22.78 -1.56 4.48
CA LYS A 56 22.72 -2.33 5.72
C LYS A 56 22.39 -1.44 6.91
N LYS A 57 21.29 -1.76 7.58
CA LYS A 57 20.84 -1.13 8.81
C LYS A 57 20.62 -2.23 9.86
N LYS A 58 21.34 -2.25 10.96
CA LYS A 58 21.17 -3.22 12.06
C LYS A 58 20.87 -4.66 11.57
N ASN A 59 19.60 -5.10 11.59
CA ASN A 59 19.13 -6.43 11.22
C ASN A 59 18.47 -6.45 9.83
N LEU A 60 18.60 -5.39 9.02
CA LEU A 60 18.06 -5.26 7.67
C LEU A 60 19.19 -5.05 6.67
N THR A 61 19.33 -5.98 5.74
CA THR A 61 20.22 -5.85 4.58
C THR A 61 19.38 -5.80 3.31
N GLU A 62 19.53 -4.76 2.52
CA GLU A 62 18.78 -4.56 1.28
C GLU A 62 19.74 -4.67 0.09
N ILE A 63 19.46 -5.61 -0.79
CA ILE A 63 20.23 -5.85 -2.02
C ILE A 63 19.33 -5.55 -3.21
N VAL A 64 19.68 -4.52 -3.98
CA VAL A 64 19.00 -4.18 -5.23
C VAL A 64 19.92 -4.48 -6.40
N VAL A 65 19.45 -5.32 -7.31
CA VAL A 65 20.18 -5.70 -8.52
C VAL A 65 19.53 -5.04 -9.73
N TYR A 66 20.26 -4.13 -10.36
CA TYR A 66 19.86 -3.51 -11.62
C TYR A 66 20.43 -4.31 -12.79
N TYR A 67 19.57 -4.65 -13.78
CA TYR A 67 20.02 -5.38 -14.96
C TYR A 67 19.63 -4.67 -16.26
N PRO A 68 20.51 -4.69 -17.28
CA PRO A 68 20.27 -3.97 -18.50
C PRO A 68 19.14 -4.58 -19.31
N ILE A 69 18.27 -3.74 -19.86
CA ILE A 69 17.29 -4.13 -20.87
C ILE A 69 17.47 -3.26 -22.12
N LYS A 70 17.31 -3.91 -23.29
CA LYS A 70 17.27 -3.22 -24.58
C LYS A 70 15.87 -3.33 -25.17
N ASP A 71 15.37 -2.25 -25.73
CA ASP A 71 14.12 -2.26 -26.48
C ASP A 71 14.35 -2.94 -27.83
N SER A 72 14.07 -4.24 -27.92
CA SER A 72 14.12 -4.99 -29.19
C SER A 72 12.92 -5.89 -29.34
N LYS A 73 12.54 -6.21 -30.59
CA LYS A 73 11.40 -7.10 -30.91
C LYS A 73 11.58 -8.54 -30.38
N SER A 74 12.83 -9.01 -30.21
CA SER A 74 13.17 -10.30 -29.54
C SER A 74 13.16 -10.21 -28.00
N GLY A 75 12.68 -9.10 -27.43
CA GLY A 75 12.90 -8.65 -26.06
C GLY A 75 12.30 -9.48 -24.92
N ARG A 76 11.25 -10.32 -25.13
CA ARG A 76 10.64 -11.05 -23.99
C ARG A 76 11.58 -12.13 -23.44
N ILE A 77 12.23 -12.88 -24.31
CA ILE A 77 13.15 -13.98 -23.91
C ILE A 77 14.43 -13.37 -23.30
N LEU A 78 15.00 -12.34 -23.93
CA LEU A 78 16.17 -11.65 -23.41
C LEU A 78 15.91 -10.97 -22.07
N LYS A 79 14.72 -10.36 -21.89
CA LYS A 79 14.29 -9.79 -20.59
C LYS A 79 14.17 -10.87 -19.51
N LEU A 80 13.68 -12.08 -19.85
CA LEU A 80 13.62 -13.20 -18.92
C LEU A 80 15.02 -13.70 -18.52
N PHE A 81 15.93 -13.86 -19.49
CA PHE A 81 17.33 -14.22 -19.20
C PHE A 81 18.02 -13.17 -18.34
N GLY A 82 17.87 -11.88 -18.66
CA GLY A 82 18.38 -10.77 -17.84
C GLY A 82 17.88 -10.84 -16.41
N PHE A 83 16.58 -11.05 -16.22
CA PHE A 83 15.93 -11.21 -14.92
C PHE A 83 16.49 -12.39 -14.12
N LEU A 84 16.58 -13.59 -14.73
CA LEU A 84 17.13 -14.77 -14.06
C LEU A 84 18.61 -14.60 -13.72
N ARG A 85 19.38 -13.99 -14.63
CA ARG A 85 20.78 -13.66 -14.40
C ARG A 85 20.94 -12.66 -13.23
N ALA A 86 20.09 -11.66 -13.14
CA ALA A 86 20.10 -10.71 -12.03
C ALA A 86 19.80 -11.39 -10.69
N TYR A 87 18.79 -12.29 -10.64
CA TYR A 87 18.56 -13.12 -9.44
C TYR A 87 19.76 -13.99 -9.09
N TYR A 88 20.44 -14.58 -10.07
CA TYR A 88 21.66 -15.35 -9.84
C TYR A 88 22.75 -14.50 -9.15
N TYR A 89 22.99 -13.27 -9.63
CA TYR A 89 23.97 -12.37 -9.03
C TYR A 89 23.55 -11.92 -7.62
N GLY A 90 22.27 -11.61 -7.41
CA GLY A 90 21.74 -11.28 -6.07
C GLY A 90 21.88 -12.44 -5.08
N LEU A 91 21.54 -13.66 -5.48
CA LEU A 91 21.73 -14.86 -4.66
C LEU A 91 23.22 -15.16 -4.40
N LYS A 92 24.10 -14.88 -5.36
CA LYS A 92 25.55 -14.98 -5.17
C LYS A 92 26.05 -13.96 -4.14
N GLN A 93 25.53 -12.72 -4.17
CA GLN A 93 25.85 -11.69 -3.17
C GLN A 93 25.40 -12.13 -1.77
N LEU A 94 24.19 -12.66 -1.61
CA LEU A 94 23.71 -13.22 -0.35
C LEU A 94 24.62 -14.35 0.16
N LYS A 95 25.13 -15.23 -0.73
CA LYS A 95 26.06 -16.30 -0.36
C LYS A 95 27.41 -15.74 0.08
N ILE A 96 27.92 -14.69 -0.57
CA ILE A 96 29.15 -13.98 -0.16
C ILE A 96 28.96 -13.40 1.25
N ASN A 97 27.78 -12.85 1.52
CA ASN A 97 27.43 -12.29 2.84
C ASN A 97 27.06 -13.39 3.87
N HIS A 98 27.29 -14.67 3.54
CA HIS A 98 26.99 -15.83 4.41
C HIS A 98 25.52 -15.92 4.88
N VAL A 99 24.57 -15.43 4.07
CA VAL A 99 23.15 -15.50 4.38
C VAL A 99 22.63 -16.91 4.14
N LYS A 100 22.10 -17.54 5.20
CA LYS A 100 21.37 -18.81 5.15
C LYS A 100 19.97 -18.55 5.70
N PRO A 101 18.96 -18.31 4.85
CA PRO A 101 17.61 -18.02 5.32
C PRO A 101 16.94 -19.26 5.88
N ASP A 102 16.12 -19.08 6.92
CA ASP A 102 15.25 -20.08 7.52
C ASP A 102 13.89 -20.12 6.81
N ILE A 103 13.47 -18.99 6.23
CA ILE A 103 12.22 -18.82 5.53
C ILE A 103 12.34 -17.80 4.38
N ILE A 104 11.54 -17.98 3.32
CA ILE A 104 11.40 -17.02 2.24
C ILE A 104 10.06 -16.32 2.35
N HIS A 105 10.06 -14.98 2.28
CA HIS A 105 8.87 -14.16 2.21
C HIS A 105 8.81 -13.48 0.84
N ALA A 106 7.95 -14.00 -0.04
CA ALA A 106 7.72 -13.42 -1.36
C ALA A 106 6.65 -12.34 -1.28
N ASN A 107 6.96 -11.14 -1.73
CA ASN A 107 6.01 -10.04 -1.81
C ASN A 107 5.61 -9.83 -3.27
N ILE A 108 4.28 -9.88 -3.52
CA ILE A 108 3.66 -9.77 -4.83
C ILE A 108 3.94 -10.97 -5.74
N LEU A 109 2.87 -11.69 -6.08
CA LEU A 109 2.86 -13.00 -6.76
C LEU A 109 3.35 -13.02 -8.21
N SER A 110 3.92 -11.97 -8.74
CA SER A 110 4.40 -11.95 -10.10
C SER A 110 5.50 -13.03 -10.32
N ARG A 111 6.54 -12.78 -11.08
CA ARG A 111 7.67 -13.70 -11.28
C ARG A 111 8.42 -14.05 -9.98
N THR A 112 8.28 -13.21 -8.97
CA THR A 112 8.92 -13.38 -7.64
C THR A 112 8.43 -14.65 -6.94
N GLY A 113 7.14 -14.96 -7.02
CA GLY A 113 6.60 -16.21 -6.46
C GLY A 113 7.20 -17.47 -7.10
N CYS A 114 7.50 -17.45 -8.41
CA CYS A 114 8.19 -18.57 -9.08
C CYS A 114 9.61 -18.74 -8.51
N ILE A 115 10.34 -17.64 -8.33
CA ILE A 115 11.70 -17.67 -7.75
C ILE A 115 11.66 -18.18 -6.31
N ALA A 116 10.71 -17.70 -5.51
CA ALA A 116 10.53 -18.16 -4.13
C ALA A 116 10.28 -19.68 -4.07
N TYR A 117 9.37 -20.20 -4.92
CA TYR A 117 9.11 -21.63 -5.01
C TYR A 117 10.37 -22.43 -5.42
N LEU A 118 11.12 -21.97 -6.43
CA LEU A 118 12.33 -22.68 -6.89
C LEU A 118 13.41 -22.71 -5.80
N ILE A 119 13.65 -21.59 -5.11
CA ILE A 119 14.63 -21.51 -4.00
C ILE A 119 14.16 -22.40 -2.84
N SER A 120 12.87 -22.35 -2.49
CA SER A 120 12.25 -23.17 -1.46
C SER A 120 12.48 -24.68 -1.74
N ARG A 121 12.24 -25.12 -2.96
CA ARG A 121 12.47 -26.53 -3.34
C ARG A 121 13.94 -26.93 -3.31
N TRP A 122 14.82 -26.04 -3.79
CA TRP A 122 16.25 -26.30 -3.83
C TRP A 122 16.89 -26.30 -2.43
N LYS A 123 16.52 -25.34 -1.58
CA LYS A 123 17.09 -25.19 -0.23
C LYS A 123 16.34 -25.99 0.82
N LYS A 124 15.17 -26.54 0.51
CA LYS A 124 14.27 -27.24 1.44
C LYS A 124 13.84 -26.35 2.62
N ILE A 125 13.53 -25.09 2.35
CA ILE A 125 13.03 -24.11 3.31
C ILE A 125 11.63 -23.66 2.92
N PRO A 126 10.73 -23.36 3.89
CA PRO A 126 9.37 -22.91 3.57
C PRO A 126 9.37 -21.53 2.91
N TYR A 127 8.28 -21.25 2.19
CA TYR A 127 8.01 -19.89 1.73
C TYR A 127 6.56 -19.50 2.00
N ILE A 128 6.38 -18.20 2.23
CA ILE A 128 5.09 -17.53 2.34
C ILE A 128 4.99 -16.44 1.27
N VAL A 129 3.77 -15.96 1.07
CA VAL A 129 3.47 -14.90 0.11
C VAL A 129 2.69 -13.81 0.80
N THR A 130 3.06 -12.53 0.61
CA THR A 130 2.17 -11.38 0.86
C THR A 130 1.79 -10.74 -0.47
N GLU A 131 0.48 -10.60 -0.69
CA GLU A 131 -0.04 -9.99 -1.90
C GLU A 131 -0.53 -8.57 -1.62
N HIS A 132 -0.24 -7.65 -2.57
CA HIS A 132 -0.59 -6.24 -2.49
C HIS A 132 -1.29 -5.71 -3.74
N TRP A 133 -1.38 -6.52 -4.80
CA TRP A 133 -1.80 -6.04 -6.11
C TRP A 133 -3.32 -6.02 -6.26
N SER A 134 -3.88 -4.86 -6.61
CA SER A 134 -5.31 -4.65 -6.86
C SER A 134 -5.91 -5.48 -8.00
N ARG A 135 -5.08 -6.06 -8.87
CA ARG A 135 -5.56 -6.91 -9.98
C ARG A 135 -6.51 -8.04 -9.55
N TYR A 136 -6.36 -8.55 -8.33
CA TYR A 136 -7.18 -9.67 -7.84
C TYR A 136 -8.56 -9.23 -7.33
N ILE A 137 -8.79 -7.93 -7.21
CA ILE A 137 -10.10 -7.36 -6.89
C ILE A 137 -10.81 -6.78 -8.10
N LEU A 138 -10.15 -6.75 -9.27
CA LEU A 138 -10.71 -6.27 -10.53
C LEU A 138 -11.26 -7.45 -11.36
N ASP A 139 -12.26 -7.19 -12.21
CA ASP A 139 -12.94 -8.25 -12.99
C ASP A 139 -12.06 -8.98 -14.01
N LYS A 140 -10.95 -8.38 -14.45
CA LYS A 140 -10.01 -8.96 -15.40
C LYS A 140 -8.65 -9.26 -14.77
N THR A 141 -8.60 -10.26 -13.90
CA THR A 141 -7.40 -10.62 -13.13
C THR A 141 -6.30 -11.25 -13.99
N PHE A 142 -6.66 -12.16 -14.91
CA PHE A 142 -5.69 -12.91 -15.69
C PHE A 142 -5.88 -12.69 -17.20
N THR A 143 -4.78 -12.35 -17.89
CA THR A 143 -4.73 -12.21 -19.35
C THR A 143 -4.39 -13.51 -20.08
N SER A 144 -3.95 -14.55 -19.36
CA SER A 144 -3.52 -15.85 -19.90
C SER A 144 -3.84 -16.97 -18.91
N LEU A 145 -4.40 -18.08 -19.42
CA LEU A 145 -4.65 -19.29 -18.65
C LEU A 145 -3.36 -19.86 -18.06
N PHE A 146 -2.26 -19.81 -18.80
CA PHE A 146 -0.96 -20.25 -18.31
C PHE A 146 -0.49 -19.45 -17.09
N HIS A 147 -0.66 -18.12 -17.13
CA HIS A 147 -0.34 -17.27 -15.98
C HIS A 147 -1.24 -17.58 -14.78
N LYS A 148 -2.55 -17.79 -15.00
CA LYS A 148 -3.48 -18.21 -13.94
C LYS A 148 -3.01 -19.53 -13.32
N TYR A 149 -2.68 -20.52 -14.12
CA TYR A 149 -2.25 -21.84 -13.66
C TYR A 149 -0.97 -21.79 -12.80
N ILE A 150 0.04 -21.03 -13.25
CA ILE A 150 1.27 -20.84 -12.48
C ILE A 150 0.98 -20.14 -11.15
N THR A 151 0.15 -19.11 -11.16
CA THR A 151 -0.19 -18.37 -9.95
C THR A 151 -0.95 -19.26 -8.96
N GLN A 152 -1.92 -20.05 -9.43
CA GLN A 152 -2.64 -21.03 -8.61
C GLN A 152 -1.68 -22.06 -7.99
N PHE A 153 -0.75 -22.57 -8.78
CA PHE A 153 0.24 -23.52 -8.30
C PHE A 153 1.13 -22.93 -7.20
N ILE A 154 1.64 -21.72 -7.39
CA ILE A 154 2.49 -21.03 -6.40
C ILE A 154 1.73 -20.75 -5.13
N VAL A 155 0.51 -20.21 -5.23
CA VAL A 155 -0.37 -19.94 -4.08
C VAL A 155 -0.66 -21.21 -3.31
N LYS A 156 -1.04 -22.29 -3.98
CA LYS A 156 -1.34 -23.60 -3.37
C LYS A 156 -0.14 -24.21 -2.63
N LYS A 157 1.11 -23.91 -3.07
CA LYS A 157 2.34 -24.46 -2.50
C LYS A 157 2.97 -23.59 -1.43
N ALA A 158 2.51 -22.36 -1.28
CA ALA A 158 2.93 -21.49 -0.18
C ALA A 158 2.45 -22.05 1.16
N SER A 159 3.28 -21.93 2.20
CA SER A 159 2.90 -22.35 3.56
C SER A 159 1.78 -21.49 4.12
N VAL A 160 1.78 -20.20 3.84
CA VAL A 160 0.75 -19.22 4.19
C VAL A 160 0.65 -18.19 3.06
N VAL A 161 -0.55 -17.69 2.80
CA VAL A 161 -0.79 -16.54 1.94
C VAL A 161 -1.33 -15.39 2.79
N LEU A 162 -0.63 -14.28 2.76
CA LEU A 162 -0.99 -13.05 3.46
C LEU A 162 -1.57 -12.06 2.45
N THR A 163 -2.58 -11.33 2.86
CA THR A 163 -3.18 -10.22 2.10
C THR A 163 -3.28 -8.98 2.98
N VAL A 164 -3.28 -7.81 2.36
CA VAL A 164 -3.29 -6.53 3.10
C VAL A 164 -4.69 -6.03 3.44
N SER A 165 -5.71 -6.79 3.10
CA SER A 165 -7.11 -6.56 3.46
C SER A 165 -7.94 -7.84 3.26
N GLU A 166 -9.06 -7.96 3.94
CA GLU A 166 -10.06 -9.02 3.69
C GLU A 166 -10.63 -8.92 2.26
N LEU A 167 -10.79 -7.70 1.73
CA LEU A 167 -11.23 -7.47 0.36
C LEU A 167 -10.30 -8.15 -0.66
N LEU A 168 -8.99 -8.00 -0.49
CA LEU A 168 -8.00 -8.64 -1.35
C LEU A 168 -8.00 -10.16 -1.19
N LYS A 169 -8.09 -10.67 0.04
CA LYS A 169 -8.22 -12.11 0.33
C LYS A 169 -9.42 -12.71 -0.39
N ASN A 170 -10.58 -12.09 -0.25
CA ASN A 170 -11.81 -12.54 -0.91
C ASN A 170 -11.69 -12.48 -2.45
N GLY A 171 -11.05 -11.43 -2.96
CA GLY A 171 -10.74 -11.29 -4.39
C GLY A 171 -9.83 -12.41 -4.92
N MET A 172 -8.80 -12.79 -4.17
CA MET A 172 -7.91 -13.90 -4.53
C MET A 172 -8.66 -15.24 -4.52
N ILE A 173 -9.45 -15.51 -3.48
CA ILE A 173 -10.26 -16.74 -3.36
C ILE A 173 -11.28 -16.83 -4.50
N LYS A 174 -11.98 -15.74 -4.83
CA LYS A 174 -12.91 -15.64 -5.97
C LYS A 174 -12.24 -15.96 -7.31
N ASN A 175 -10.94 -15.69 -7.44
CA ASN A 175 -10.15 -16.00 -8.62
C ASN A 175 -9.51 -17.40 -8.60
N ASP A 176 -10.01 -18.31 -7.77
CA ASP A 176 -9.55 -19.70 -7.62
C ASP A 176 -8.08 -19.81 -7.14
N LEU A 177 -7.58 -18.82 -6.44
CA LEU A 177 -6.26 -18.87 -5.81
C LEU A 177 -6.39 -19.52 -4.42
N ALA A 178 -6.49 -20.85 -4.41
CA ALA A 178 -6.75 -21.61 -3.19
C ALA A 178 -5.47 -21.87 -2.38
N ASN A 179 -5.51 -21.59 -1.08
CA ASN A 179 -4.52 -22.01 -0.10
C ASN A 179 -5.24 -22.40 1.20
N SER A 180 -4.68 -23.30 2.00
CA SER A 180 -5.27 -23.77 3.25
C SER A 180 -5.11 -22.77 4.41
N ASP A 181 -4.19 -21.81 4.31
CA ASP A 181 -3.89 -20.83 5.35
C ASP A 181 -3.80 -19.43 4.73
N TYR A 182 -4.92 -18.71 4.75
CA TYR A 182 -5.02 -17.31 4.36
C TYR A 182 -5.17 -16.43 5.61
N ARG A 183 -4.27 -15.44 5.74
CA ARG A 183 -4.34 -14.46 6.84
C ARG A 183 -4.28 -13.04 6.28
N VAL A 184 -4.82 -12.08 7.02
CA VAL A 184 -4.68 -10.65 6.71
C VAL A 184 -3.57 -10.07 7.57
N ILE A 185 -2.71 -9.27 6.96
CA ILE A 185 -1.68 -8.48 7.63
C ILE A 185 -1.73 -7.06 7.07
N TYR A 186 -1.98 -6.08 7.92
CA TYR A 186 -2.11 -4.70 7.45
C TYR A 186 -0.75 -4.10 7.05
N ASN A 187 -0.80 -3.05 6.22
CA ASN A 187 0.37 -2.27 5.93
C ASN A 187 0.77 -1.41 7.14
N VAL A 188 2.07 -1.17 7.26
CA VAL A 188 2.63 -0.33 8.34
C VAL A 188 2.34 1.14 8.05
N VAL A 189 1.86 1.86 9.04
CA VAL A 189 1.76 3.33 9.04
C VAL A 189 3.07 3.93 9.56
N ASP A 190 3.55 4.99 8.90
CA ASP A 190 4.80 5.66 9.22
C ASP A 190 4.78 6.28 10.64
N GLU A 191 5.95 6.30 11.30
CA GLU A 191 6.08 6.84 12.66
C GLU A 191 5.68 8.31 12.78
N ASN A 192 5.80 9.09 11.70
CA ASN A 192 5.36 10.48 11.65
C ASN A 192 3.87 10.66 11.99
N PHE A 193 3.04 9.66 11.72
CA PHE A 193 1.60 9.70 12.03
C PHE A 193 1.29 9.42 13.50
N TYR A 194 2.25 8.88 14.25
CA TYR A 194 2.09 8.60 15.69
C TYR A 194 2.56 9.74 16.58
N ALA A 195 3.26 10.74 16.04
CA ALA A 195 3.79 11.85 16.81
C ALA A 195 2.66 12.75 17.34
N ASP A 196 2.69 13.05 18.64
CA ASP A 196 1.78 14.00 19.28
C ASP A 196 2.27 15.43 19.00
N ARG A 197 1.61 16.10 18.07
CA ARG A 197 1.81 17.52 17.79
C ARG A 197 0.47 18.24 17.92
N PRO A 198 0.42 19.43 18.54
CA PRO A 198 -0.82 20.17 18.65
C PRO A 198 -1.34 20.56 17.28
N ALA A 199 -2.65 20.43 17.09
CA ALA A 199 -3.32 20.96 15.92
C ALA A 199 -3.32 22.49 15.94
N VAL A 200 -3.24 23.10 14.76
CA VAL A 200 -3.38 24.55 14.61
C VAL A 200 -4.85 24.89 14.53
N LEU A 201 -5.32 25.82 15.36
CA LEU A 201 -6.70 26.30 15.31
C LEU A 201 -7.01 26.91 13.94
N GLN A 202 -8.12 26.51 13.36
CA GLN A 202 -8.54 26.90 12.04
C GLN A 202 -9.86 27.67 12.10
N SER A 203 -10.05 28.58 11.14
CA SER A 203 -11.30 29.35 11.03
C SER A 203 -12.42 28.60 10.33
N LYS A 204 -12.09 27.54 9.59
CA LYS A 204 -13.03 26.69 8.85
C LYS A 204 -12.71 25.23 9.12
N SER A 205 -13.72 24.39 9.08
CA SER A 205 -13.54 22.94 9.13
C SER A 205 -12.83 22.45 7.88
N ARG A 206 -11.84 21.57 8.05
CA ARG A 206 -11.04 21.06 6.95
C ARG A 206 -11.41 19.63 6.60
N ILE A 207 -11.78 19.43 5.34
CA ILE A 207 -11.91 18.11 4.70
C ILE A 207 -10.62 17.85 3.93
N LEU A 208 -9.97 16.72 4.19
CA LEU A 208 -8.71 16.32 3.54
C LEU A 208 -8.92 15.16 2.61
N HIS A 209 -8.29 15.23 1.43
CA HIS A 209 -8.08 14.09 0.54
C HIS A 209 -6.60 13.93 0.21
N VAL A 210 -6.08 12.70 0.30
CA VAL A 210 -4.68 12.36 -0.02
C VAL A 210 -4.65 11.14 -0.90
N SER A 211 -4.11 11.26 -2.12
CA SER A 211 -3.95 10.11 -3.02
C SER A 211 -2.95 10.38 -4.15
N CYS A 212 -2.50 9.31 -4.84
CA CYS A 212 -1.98 9.47 -6.20
C CYS A 212 -3.13 9.82 -7.15
N PHE A 213 -2.89 10.69 -8.14
CA PHE A 213 -3.93 11.10 -9.11
C PHE A 213 -4.04 10.06 -10.24
N ASP A 214 -4.74 8.99 -9.95
CA ASP A 214 -5.29 8.00 -10.88
C ASP A 214 -6.81 8.10 -10.78
N GLU A 215 -7.43 8.84 -11.68
CA GLU A 215 -8.87 9.16 -11.62
C GLU A 215 -9.74 7.91 -11.72
N ALA A 216 -9.30 6.92 -12.49
CA ALA A 216 -10.00 5.63 -12.60
C ALA A 216 -10.10 4.91 -11.25
N ALA A 217 -9.07 5.02 -10.42
CA ALA A 217 -9.03 4.42 -9.09
C ALA A 217 -9.64 5.35 -8.03
N LYS A 218 -9.27 6.62 -8.01
CA LYS A 218 -9.48 7.54 -6.88
C LYS A 218 -10.74 8.39 -6.97
N ASN A 219 -11.29 8.59 -8.20
CA ASN A 219 -12.51 9.36 -8.45
C ASN A 219 -12.50 10.74 -7.78
N ILE A 220 -11.40 11.49 -7.95
CA ILE A 220 -11.20 12.81 -7.34
C ILE A 220 -12.22 13.82 -7.89
N LYS A 221 -12.58 13.69 -9.17
CA LYS A 221 -13.64 14.51 -9.77
C LYS A 221 -15.00 14.29 -9.09
N GLY A 222 -15.28 13.08 -8.60
CA GLY A 222 -16.45 12.79 -7.78
C GLY A 222 -16.43 13.55 -6.46
N ILE A 223 -15.27 13.61 -5.79
CA ILE A 223 -15.09 14.42 -4.57
C ILE A 223 -15.33 15.91 -4.88
N LEU A 224 -14.79 16.42 -5.98
CA LEU A 224 -14.99 17.81 -6.38
C LEU A 224 -16.47 18.14 -6.68
N ARG A 225 -17.22 17.23 -7.32
CA ARG A 225 -18.66 17.42 -7.58
C ARG A 225 -19.47 17.40 -6.28
N ALA A 226 -19.14 16.51 -5.35
CA ALA A 226 -19.77 16.49 -4.02
C ALA A 226 -19.46 17.76 -3.23
N ALA A 227 -18.23 18.24 -3.27
CA ALA A 227 -17.83 19.51 -2.64
C ALA A 227 -18.52 20.74 -3.27
N ASP A 228 -18.76 20.75 -4.60
CA ASP A 228 -19.55 21.80 -5.27
C ASP A 228 -20.98 21.82 -4.74
N LYS A 229 -21.63 20.65 -4.66
CA LYS A 229 -22.98 20.53 -4.07
C LYS A 229 -23.02 21.05 -2.62
N LEU A 230 -22.01 20.70 -1.83
CA LEU A 230 -21.89 21.13 -0.43
C LEU A 230 -21.67 22.64 -0.32
N SER A 231 -20.81 23.23 -1.16
CA SER A 231 -20.48 24.67 -1.16
C SER A 231 -21.66 25.59 -1.50
N ARG A 232 -22.72 25.05 -2.08
CA ARG A 232 -24.00 25.76 -2.32
C ARG A 232 -24.90 25.80 -1.09
N LYS A 233 -24.62 24.95 -0.09
CA LYS A 233 -25.41 24.84 1.16
C LYS A 233 -24.72 25.55 2.33
N ARG A 234 -23.34 25.58 2.33
CA ARG A 234 -22.54 26.13 3.41
C ARG A 234 -21.16 26.63 2.94
N ASP A 235 -20.55 27.54 3.69
CA ASP A 235 -19.27 28.17 3.37
C ASP A 235 -18.21 28.08 4.48
N ASP A 236 -18.51 27.34 5.54
CA ASP A 236 -17.68 27.17 6.76
C ASP A 236 -16.69 26.01 6.66
N PHE A 237 -16.44 25.48 5.48
CA PHE A 237 -15.47 24.43 5.24
C PHE A 237 -14.46 24.74 4.13
N GLU A 238 -13.36 24.01 4.13
CA GLU A 238 -12.41 23.92 3.01
C GLU A 238 -12.10 22.48 2.67
N LEU A 239 -11.86 22.19 1.39
CA LEU A 239 -11.37 20.90 0.89
C LEU A 239 -9.92 21.05 0.47
N VAL A 240 -9.03 20.31 1.10
CA VAL A 240 -7.61 20.26 0.78
C VAL A 240 -7.31 18.93 0.09
N ILE A 241 -6.65 19.00 -1.07
CA ILE A 241 -6.30 17.83 -1.89
C ILE A 241 -4.78 17.76 -2.02
N ILE A 242 -4.19 16.66 -1.54
CA ILE A 242 -2.74 16.39 -1.57
C ILE A 242 -2.45 15.22 -2.50
N GLY A 243 -1.43 15.37 -3.32
CA GLY A 243 -0.90 14.35 -4.19
C GLY A 243 -0.65 14.84 -5.61
N THR A 244 -0.15 13.93 -6.42
CA THR A 244 0.12 14.13 -7.85
C THR A 244 -0.04 12.78 -8.58
N GLY A 245 0.02 12.79 -9.89
CA GLY A 245 -0.10 11.58 -10.71
C GLY A 245 -0.46 11.89 -12.15
N GLN A 246 -0.72 10.83 -12.92
CA GLN A 246 -0.94 10.93 -14.37
C GLN A 246 -2.14 11.83 -14.75
N ASP A 247 -3.16 11.91 -13.88
CA ASP A 247 -4.39 12.65 -14.15
C ASP A 247 -4.45 14.01 -13.42
N PHE A 248 -3.33 14.48 -12.82
CA PHE A 248 -3.28 15.71 -12.05
C PHE A 248 -3.76 16.93 -12.86
N ASP A 249 -3.26 17.11 -14.07
CA ASP A 249 -3.61 18.26 -14.91
C ASP A 249 -5.08 18.24 -15.31
N ASP A 250 -5.63 17.06 -15.63
CA ASP A 250 -7.03 16.88 -15.99
C ASP A 250 -7.97 17.15 -14.81
N VAL A 251 -7.64 16.66 -13.62
CA VAL A 251 -8.39 16.92 -12.39
C VAL A 251 -8.33 18.41 -12.00
N ASN A 252 -7.15 19.03 -12.08
CA ASN A 252 -6.97 20.45 -11.81
C ASN A 252 -7.75 21.33 -12.81
N ALA A 253 -7.70 20.99 -14.10
CA ALA A 253 -8.50 21.67 -15.12
C ALA A 253 -10.01 21.51 -14.89
N PHE A 254 -10.44 20.33 -14.43
CA PHE A 254 -11.84 20.09 -14.05
C PHE A 254 -12.25 20.96 -12.85
N SER A 255 -11.43 21.05 -11.82
CA SER A 255 -11.69 21.89 -10.65
C SER A 255 -11.86 23.37 -11.01
N LYS A 256 -11.04 23.89 -11.94
CA LYS A 256 -11.15 25.28 -12.41
C LYS A 256 -12.45 25.59 -13.17
N LYS A 257 -13.11 24.59 -13.74
CA LYS A 257 -14.43 24.76 -14.39
C LYS A 257 -15.55 24.88 -13.36
N ILE A 258 -15.35 24.32 -12.16
CA ILE A 258 -16.25 24.49 -11.03
C ILE A 258 -15.90 25.81 -10.37
N LYS A 259 -16.84 26.75 -10.33
CA LYS A 259 -16.63 28.05 -9.69
C LYS A 259 -16.86 27.96 -8.18
N PHE A 260 -15.90 27.36 -7.47
CA PHE A 260 -15.97 27.30 -6.00
C PHE A 260 -15.93 28.69 -5.37
N PRO A 261 -16.84 29.02 -4.44
CA PRO A 261 -16.76 30.25 -3.70
C PRO A 261 -15.55 30.27 -2.75
N ASN A 262 -14.98 31.45 -2.50
CA ASN A 262 -14.07 31.74 -1.37
C ASN A 262 -12.90 30.76 -1.14
N LYS A 263 -12.24 30.29 -2.21
CA LYS A 263 -11.10 29.33 -2.10
C LYS A 263 -11.47 28.05 -1.35
N THR A 264 -12.67 27.55 -1.53
CA THR A 264 -13.17 26.34 -0.88
C THR A 264 -12.32 25.11 -1.17
N VAL A 265 -11.63 25.04 -2.33
CA VAL A 265 -10.79 23.91 -2.74
C VAL A 265 -9.35 24.35 -2.97
N GLN A 266 -8.40 23.59 -2.40
CA GLN A 266 -6.96 23.82 -2.52
C GLN A 266 -6.25 22.54 -2.97
N PHE A 267 -5.38 22.65 -4.00
CA PHE A 267 -4.47 21.60 -4.43
C PHE A 267 -3.06 21.94 -3.96
N LEU A 268 -2.44 21.04 -3.19
CA LEU A 268 -1.11 21.28 -2.61
C LEU A 268 0.02 20.52 -3.31
N GLY A 269 -0.30 19.70 -4.32
CA GLY A 269 0.68 18.86 -4.99
C GLY A 269 1.21 17.76 -4.08
N GLU A 270 2.38 17.24 -4.43
CA GLU A 270 3.05 16.20 -3.64
C GLU A 270 3.63 16.77 -2.34
N LYS A 271 3.54 15.98 -1.27
CA LYS A 271 4.02 16.32 0.06
C LYS A 271 4.83 15.17 0.65
N THR A 272 5.77 15.48 1.53
CA THR A 272 6.50 14.46 2.29
C THR A 272 5.58 13.76 3.28
N PRO A 273 5.89 12.53 3.72
CA PRO A 273 5.09 11.83 4.73
C PRO A 273 4.89 12.64 6.01
N GLU A 274 5.89 13.41 6.44
CA GLU A 274 5.80 14.29 7.60
C GLU A 274 4.80 15.43 7.38
N GLU A 275 4.88 16.11 6.23
CA GLU A 275 3.92 17.16 5.85
C GLU A 275 2.50 16.59 5.74
N VAL A 276 2.33 15.39 5.15
CA VAL A 276 1.01 14.73 5.06
C VAL A 276 0.45 14.45 6.45
N ALA A 277 1.27 13.95 7.38
CA ALA A 277 0.86 13.73 8.76
C ALA A 277 0.43 15.05 9.46
N ASP A 278 1.13 16.16 9.19
CA ASP A 278 0.74 17.48 9.72
C ASP A 278 -0.60 17.96 9.13
N TRP A 279 -0.85 17.70 7.83
CA TRP A 279 -2.14 18.01 7.21
C TRP A 279 -3.29 17.20 7.82
N PHE A 280 -3.07 15.89 8.07
CA PHE A 280 -4.07 15.06 8.77
C PHE A 280 -4.38 15.59 10.17
N ARG A 281 -3.36 15.97 10.98
CA ARG A 281 -3.57 16.52 12.34
C ARG A 281 -4.43 17.78 12.34
N ASN A 282 -4.27 18.58 11.28
CA ASN A 282 -4.98 19.83 11.07
C ASN A 282 -6.25 19.66 10.22
N SER A 283 -6.80 18.47 10.14
CA SER A 283 -8.04 18.18 9.40
C SER A 283 -9.10 17.59 10.32
N ASP A 284 -10.35 17.85 10.00
CA ASP A 284 -11.51 17.41 10.79
C ASP A 284 -12.11 16.14 10.20
N ILE A 285 -12.03 15.98 8.87
CA ILE A 285 -12.59 14.84 8.14
C ILE A 285 -11.59 14.44 7.06
N PHE A 286 -11.39 13.12 6.90
CA PHE A 286 -10.69 12.56 5.75
C PHE A 286 -11.67 11.91 4.78
N VAL A 287 -11.54 12.17 3.48
CA VAL A 287 -12.40 11.62 2.43
C VAL A 287 -11.59 10.75 1.47
N LEU A 288 -12.03 9.51 1.27
CA LEU A 288 -11.51 8.59 0.24
C LEU A 288 -12.68 8.01 -0.58
N PHE A 289 -12.94 8.58 -1.76
CA PHE A 289 -14.07 8.21 -2.61
C PHE A 289 -13.66 7.30 -3.78
N SER A 290 -12.74 6.39 -3.51
CA SER A 290 -12.12 5.53 -4.52
C SER A 290 -13.09 4.50 -5.10
N ASN A 291 -12.91 4.18 -6.38
CA ASN A 291 -13.60 3.07 -7.05
C ASN A 291 -13.04 1.72 -6.62
N TYR A 292 -11.73 1.65 -6.36
CA TYR A 292 -11.05 0.46 -5.83
C TYR A 292 -9.77 0.85 -5.10
N GLU A 293 -9.47 0.09 -4.05
CA GLU A 293 -8.23 0.11 -3.27
C GLU A 293 -7.86 -1.32 -2.87
N THR A 294 -6.59 -1.58 -2.74
CA THR A 294 -6.12 -2.86 -2.19
C THR A 294 -6.09 -2.82 -0.66
N ALA A 295 -5.40 -1.84 -0.11
CA ALA A 295 -5.34 -1.58 1.32
C ALA A 295 -6.00 -0.24 1.67
N GLY A 296 -5.64 0.83 0.98
CA GLY A 296 -6.06 2.19 1.35
C GLY A 296 -5.31 2.65 2.60
N VAL A 297 -3.97 2.64 2.57
CA VAL A 297 -3.10 2.99 3.72
C VAL A 297 -3.45 4.35 4.33
N VAL A 298 -3.88 5.31 3.50
CA VAL A 298 -4.32 6.63 3.93
C VAL A 298 -5.50 6.60 4.91
N ILE A 299 -6.34 5.54 4.88
CA ILE A 299 -7.39 5.32 5.89
C ILE A 299 -6.75 4.99 7.24
N ALA A 300 -5.77 4.08 7.26
CA ALA A 300 -5.04 3.75 8.49
C ALA A 300 -4.30 4.97 9.04
N GLU A 301 -3.67 5.78 8.17
CA GLU A 301 -3.01 7.04 8.51
C GLU A 301 -3.97 8.02 9.17
N SER A 302 -5.18 8.17 8.62
CA SER A 302 -6.24 9.00 9.20
C SER A 302 -6.65 8.52 10.58
N LEU A 303 -6.94 7.22 10.72
CA LEU A 303 -7.42 6.62 11.97
C LEU A 303 -6.37 6.68 13.09
N VAL A 304 -5.09 6.48 12.77
CA VAL A 304 -3.98 6.54 13.75
C VAL A 304 -3.80 7.94 14.33
N ILE A 305 -4.11 8.98 13.58
CA ILE A 305 -4.12 10.38 14.06
C ILE A 305 -5.41 10.72 14.80
N GLY A 306 -6.47 9.94 14.59
CA GLY A 306 -7.78 10.19 15.19
C GLY A 306 -8.70 11.03 14.31
N VAL A 307 -8.45 11.10 13.00
CA VAL A 307 -9.32 11.81 12.05
C VAL A 307 -10.39 10.87 11.53
N PRO A 308 -11.69 11.20 11.67
CA PRO A 308 -12.76 10.36 11.17
C PRO A 308 -12.79 10.33 9.64
N VAL A 309 -13.25 9.21 9.08
CA VAL A 309 -13.14 8.87 7.66
C VAL A 309 -14.49 8.79 6.98
N ILE A 310 -14.66 9.43 5.82
CA ILE A 310 -15.71 9.09 4.87
C ILE A 310 -15.05 8.30 3.73
N SER A 311 -15.50 7.08 3.49
CA SER A 311 -14.92 6.23 2.43
C SER A 311 -15.96 5.41 1.72
N THR A 312 -15.68 5.06 0.48
CA THR A 312 -16.35 3.95 -0.19
C THR A 312 -15.90 2.62 0.41
N ARG A 313 -16.63 1.53 0.12
CA ARG A 313 -16.31 0.18 0.63
C ARG A 313 -15.12 -0.43 -0.12
N VAL A 314 -13.91 0.10 0.11
CA VAL A 314 -12.68 -0.30 -0.57
C VAL A 314 -11.54 -0.58 0.43
N GLY A 315 -10.59 -1.42 0.05
CA GLY A 315 -9.44 -1.76 0.89
C GLY A 315 -9.88 -2.18 2.30
N ILE A 316 -9.25 -1.58 3.30
CA ILE A 316 -9.54 -1.80 4.72
C ILE A 316 -10.77 -1.03 5.23
N ALA A 317 -11.39 -0.17 4.40
CA ALA A 317 -12.55 0.64 4.83
C ALA A 317 -13.70 -0.24 5.31
N SER A 318 -14.04 -1.31 4.55
CA SER A 318 -15.13 -2.21 4.89
C SER A 318 -14.93 -2.98 6.20
N GLU A 319 -13.68 -3.09 6.65
CA GLU A 319 -13.30 -3.84 7.86
C GLU A 319 -13.25 -2.95 9.09
N LEU A 320 -12.80 -1.71 8.91
CA LEU A 320 -12.40 -0.84 10.02
C LEU A 320 -13.34 0.35 10.24
N ILE A 321 -14.02 0.83 9.19
CA ILE A 321 -14.89 1.99 9.33
C ILE A 321 -16.26 1.57 9.88
N ASN A 322 -16.67 2.25 10.93
CA ASN A 322 -17.93 2.06 11.63
C ASN A 322 -18.47 3.40 12.16
N ASN A 323 -19.63 3.40 12.80
CA ASN A 323 -20.32 4.61 13.26
C ASN A 323 -19.55 5.45 14.30
N SER A 324 -18.51 4.91 14.93
CA SER A 324 -17.68 5.64 15.90
C SER A 324 -16.48 6.35 15.29
N ASN A 325 -16.08 5.98 14.07
CA ASN A 325 -14.87 6.49 13.43
C ASN A 325 -15.07 6.94 11.98
N GLY A 326 -16.29 6.82 11.42
CA GLY A 326 -16.50 7.25 10.05
C GLY A 326 -17.86 6.88 9.46
N ILE A 327 -17.98 7.14 8.16
CA ILE A 327 -19.16 6.83 7.34
C ILE A 327 -18.71 6.10 6.07
N LEU A 328 -19.37 4.99 5.75
CA LEU A 328 -19.22 4.30 4.48
C LEU A 328 -20.30 4.77 3.51
N VAL A 329 -19.89 5.15 2.30
CA VAL A 329 -20.78 5.59 1.21
C VAL A 329 -20.67 4.67 0.01
N GLU A 330 -21.66 4.68 -0.85
CA GLU A 330 -21.65 3.89 -2.09
C GLU A 330 -20.75 4.53 -3.16
N LYS A 331 -20.11 3.67 -3.97
CA LYS A 331 -19.24 4.11 -5.07
C LYS A 331 -20.01 4.96 -6.07
N ALA A 332 -19.38 6.02 -6.54
CA ALA A 332 -19.95 6.96 -7.52
C ALA A 332 -21.27 7.62 -7.08
N ASN A 333 -21.63 7.56 -5.80
CA ASN A 333 -22.78 8.24 -5.22
C ASN A 333 -22.36 9.57 -4.58
N GLU A 334 -22.29 10.62 -5.38
CA GLU A 334 -21.83 11.95 -4.98
C GLU A 334 -22.83 12.68 -4.06
N ASP A 335 -24.12 12.32 -4.12
CA ASP A 335 -25.14 12.88 -3.23
C ASP A 335 -24.94 12.33 -1.82
N GLU A 336 -24.75 11.02 -1.69
CA GLU A 336 -24.46 10.37 -0.40
C GLU A 336 -23.12 10.89 0.19
N LEU A 337 -22.10 11.09 -0.66
CA LEU A 337 -20.84 11.71 -0.20
C LEU A 337 -21.05 13.14 0.32
N CYS A 338 -21.83 13.97 -0.41
CA CYS A 338 -22.17 15.32 0.00
C CYS A 338 -22.92 15.31 1.35
N ASP A 339 -23.91 14.43 1.49
CA ASP A 339 -24.70 14.32 2.71
C ASP A 339 -23.86 13.81 3.90
N ALA A 340 -22.94 12.87 3.67
CA ALA A 340 -22.01 12.39 4.68
C ALA A 340 -21.04 13.49 5.15
N MET A 341 -20.48 14.29 4.21
CA MET A 341 -19.65 15.45 4.55
C MET A 341 -20.46 16.47 5.37
N ASN A 342 -21.68 16.81 4.92
CA ASN A 342 -22.53 17.74 5.66
C ASN A 342 -22.85 17.23 7.06
N TYR A 343 -23.23 15.96 7.18
CA TYR A 343 -23.55 15.34 8.47
C TYR A 343 -22.37 15.39 9.44
N MET A 344 -21.14 15.07 8.99
CA MET A 344 -19.96 15.12 9.86
C MET A 344 -19.62 16.54 10.30
N LEU A 345 -19.77 17.53 9.41
CA LEU A 345 -19.55 18.93 9.74
C LEU A 345 -20.56 19.47 10.75
N ASP A 346 -21.80 18.96 10.73
CA ASP A 346 -22.85 19.33 11.68
C ASP A 346 -22.72 18.58 13.03
N ASN A 347 -21.96 17.50 13.09
CA ASN A 347 -21.82 16.63 14.27
C ASN A 347 -20.35 16.34 14.62
N PRO A 348 -19.48 17.35 14.79
CA PRO A 348 -18.05 17.14 15.05
C PRO A 348 -17.78 16.37 16.35
N ASP A 349 -18.58 16.60 17.40
CA ASP A 349 -18.42 15.97 18.72
C ASP A 349 -18.79 14.47 18.73
N LYS A 350 -19.43 13.97 17.68
CA LYS A 350 -19.77 12.54 17.54
C LYS A 350 -18.52 11.67 17.39
N TYR A 351 -17.46 12.21 16.81
CA TYR A 351 -16.23 11.49 16.48
C TYR A 351 -15.13 11.88 17.47
N ASP A 352 -15.03 11.12 18.56
CA ASP A 352 -13.98 11.33 19.55
C ASP A 352 -12.62 10.90 18.99
N ARG A 353 -11.79 11.89 18.67
CA ARG A 353 -10.46 11.72 18.05
C ARG A 353 -9.53 10.85 18.89
N GLU A 354 -9.56 10.98 20.23
CA GLU A 354 -8.70 10.18 21.11
C GLU A 354 -9.13 8.71 21.15
N SER A 355 -10.43 8.44 21.12
CA SER A 355 -10.96 7.07 20.99
C SER A 355 -10.61 6.45 19.65
N ILE A 356 -10.75 7.17 18.54
CA ILE A 356 -10.36 6.70 17.19
C ILE A 356 -8.88 6.36 17.17
N LYS A 357 -8.02 7.26 17.65
CA LYS A 357 -6.57 7.10 17.72
C LYS A 357 -6.17 5.90 18.58
N SER A 358 -6.72 5.79 19.81
CA SER A 358 -6.38 4.72 20.73
C SER A 358 -6.73 3.33 20.20
N ASN A 359 -7.90 3.21 19.55
CA ASN A 359 -8.36 1.95 18.94
C ASN A 359 -7.55 1.53 17.71
N SER A 360 -6.94 2.49 17.02
CA SER A 360 -6.23 2.25 15.75
C SER A 360 -4.70 2.17 15.90
N LYS A 361 -4.15 2.86 16.90
CA LYS A 361 -2.70 3.05 17.10
C LYS A 361 -1.91 1.73 17.13
N GLN A 362 -2.47 0.68 17.71
CA GLN A 362 -1.78 -0.60 17.84
C GLN A 362 -1.86 -1.47 16.59
N LEU A 363 -2.82 -1.23 15.68
CA LEU A 363 -3.07 -2.13 14.55
C LEU A 363 -1.99 -2.02 13.45
N PHE A 364 -1.38 -0.85 13.28
CA PHE A 364 -0.57 -0.54 12.11
C PHE A 364 0.89 -0.18 12.42
N SER A 365 1.32 -0.37 13.69
CA SER A 365 2.67 0.00 14.09
C SER A 365 3.73 -0.98 13.57
N TYR A 366 4.96 -0.51 13.38
CA TYR A 366 6.11 -1.36 13.08
C TYR A 366 6.26 -2.51 14.08
N GLN A 367 6.00 -2.25 15.36
CA GLN A 367 6.10 -3.24 16.42
C GLN A 367 5.05 -4.35 16.26
N THR A 368 3.79 -3.98 16.03
CA THR A 368 2.69 -4.95 15.91
C THR A 368 2.85 -5.80 14.66
N ILE A 369 3.00 -5.17 13.50
CA ILE A 369 3.12 -5.88 12.22
C ILE A 369 4.38 -6.75 12.19
N GLY A 370 5.51 -6.23 12.69
CA GLY A 370 6.76 -6.98 12.76
C GLY A 370 6.67 -8.19 13.68
N LYS A 371 6.02 -8.05 14.84
CA LYS A 371 5.79 -9.15 15.78
C LYS A 371 4.89 -10.22 15.19
N GLU A 372 3.78 -9.83 14.61
CA GLU A 372 2.81 -10.74 13.97
C GLU A 372 3.44 -11.55 12.84
N LEU A 373 4.18 -10.90 11.93
CA LEU A 373 4.93 -11.59 10.89
C LEU A 373 5.99 -12.55 11.46
N CYS A 374 6.70 -12.13 12.50
CA CYS A 374 7.69 -12.99 13.15
C CYS A 374 7.05 -14.23 13.81
N GLU A 375 5.87 -14.10 14.40
CA GLU A 375 5.10 -15.22 14.97
C GLU A 375 4.67 -16.20 13.88
N ILE A 376 4.15 -15.69 12.73
CA ILE A 376 3.84 -16.52 11.57
C ILE A 376 5.07 -17.30 11.09
N TYR A 377 6.26 -16.68 11.03
CA TYR A 377 7.47 -17.38 10.64
C TYR A 377 7.83 -18.50 11.62
N LYS A 378 7.73 -18.26 12.93
CA LYS A 378 7.99 -19.28 13.97
C LYS A 378 7.07 -20.49 13.82
N GLU A 379 5.77 -20.24 13.60
CA GLU A 379 4.78 -21.30 13.39
C GLU A 379 5.12 -22.18 12.17
N ILE A 380 5.59 -21.55 11.09
CA ILE A 380 5.87 -22.25 9.82
C ILE A 380 7.18 -23.04 9.92
N ILE A 381 8.20 -22.48 10.54
CA ILE A 381 9.51 -23.13 10.69
C ILE A 381 9.43 -24.33 11.65
N ALA A 382 8.52 -24.29 12.62
CA ALA A 382 8.32 -25.37 13.59
C ALA A 382 7.54 -26.58 13.02
N LYS A 383 6.85 -26.43 11.89
CA LYS A 383 6.15 -27.51 11.14
C LYS A 383 7.12 -28.30 10.27
#